data_d0a612d51c515ca6048aa5f7e9f17599
#
_entry.id   d0a612d51c515ca6048aa5f7e9f17599
#
_cell.length_a   1.000
_cell.length_b   1.000
_cell.length_c   1.000
_cell.angle_alpha   90.00
_cell.angle_beta   90.00
_cell.angle_gamma   90.00
#
_symmetry.space_group_name_H-M   'P 1'
#
loop_
_entity.id
_entity.type
_entity.pdbx_description
1 polymer ?
#
loop_
_entity_poly.entity_id
_entity_poly.type
_entity_poly.pdbx_seq_one_letter_code
_entity_poly.pdbx_strand_id
1 'polypeptide(L)'
;MILGLLKPTKGKILINKKNIEYHRIELLHKMNFISPYIELPKKLTVKENLIVYGKLYGVKKVLLRIEYLSEELRLTEFLNKKTGELSSGQKNRVSLAKALINDPKILFLDEPTASLDPETGDFVRTFIEKLSKEREMSILLASHNMDEVKRLCKNVLMMKDGLLIDQGTPNE
;
A
#
# COMPACT_ATOMS: atom_id res chain seq x y z
N MET A 1 12.90 -3.87 -7.82
CA MET A 1 12.91 -3.44 -9.23
C MET A 1 11.79 -2.46 -9.55
N ILE A 2 10.50 -2.78 -9.38
CA ILE A 2 9.38 -1.85 -9.74
C ILE A 2 9.43 -0.51 -8.98
N LEU A 3 9.89 -0.48 -7.74
CA LEU A 3 10.11 0.75 -6.96
C LEU A 3 11.46 1.45 -7.29
N GLY A 4 12.18 1.01 -8.31
CA GLY A 4 13.44 1.61 -8.73
C GLY A 4 14.60 1.47 -7.74
N LEU A 5 14.50 0.58 -6.74
CA LEU A 5 15.58 0.31 -5.78
C LEU A 5 16.67 -0.57 -6.38
N LEU A 6 16.28 -1.48 -7.27
CA LEU A 6 17.20 -2.38 -8.00
C LEU A 6 16.97 -2.20 -9.49
N LYS A 7 18.06 -2.19 -10.27
CA LYS A 7 18.00 -2.20 -11.73
C LYS A 7 17.77 -3.64 -12.23
N PRO A 8 16.97 -3.84 -13.30
CA PRO A 8 16.89 -5.14 -13.95
C PRO A 8 18.19 -5.47 -14.65
N THR A 9 18.61 -6.72 -14.58
CA THR A 9 19.82 -7.21 -15.31
C THR A 9 19.61 -7.17 -16.83
N LYS A 10 18.39 -7.46 -17.27
CA LYS A 10 17.93 -7.37 -18.66
C LYS A 10 16.49 -6.88 -18.72
N GLY A 11 16.12 -6.32 -19.88
CA GLY A 11 14.77 -5.79 -20.09
C GLY A 11 14.57 -4.39 -19.53
N LYS A 12 13.31 -3.94 -19.50
CA LYS A 12 12.92 -2.60 -19.04
C LYS A 12 11.61 -2.67 -18.27
N ILE A 13 11.43 -1.77 -17.32
CA ILE A 13 10.19 -1.60 -16.55
C ILE A 13 9.54 -0.29 -16.98
N LEU A 14 8.34 -0.39 -17.53
CA LEU A 14 7.56 0.75 -17.98
C LEU A 14 6.35 0.94 -17.05
N ILE A 15 6.19 2.16 -16.55
CA ILE A 15 5.04 2.60 -15.76
C ILE A 15 4.41 3.77 -16.49
N ASN A 16 3.15 3.65 -16.90
CA ASN A 16 2.49 4.65 -17.76
C ASN A 16 3.35 5.02 -18.98
N LYS A 17 3.92 4.01 -19.66
CA LYS A 17 4.80 4.14 -20.83
C LYS A 17 6.15 4.82 -20.55
N LYS A 18 6.45 5.21 -19.32
CA LYS A 18 7.73 5.82 -18.91
C LYS A 18 8.64 4.77 -18.28
N ASN A 19 9.90 4.75 -18.68
CA ASN A 19 10.89 3.86 -18.08
C ASN A 19 11.25 4.35 -16.68
N ILE A 20 11.10 3.47 -15.65
CA ILE A 20 11.40 3.80 -14.25
C ILE A 20 12.86 4.24 -14.06
N GLU A 21 13.79 3.75 -14.86
CA GLU A 21 15.20 4.07 -14.73
C GLU A 21 15.48 5.56 -14.99
N TYR A 22 14.77 6.18 -15.96
CA TYR A 22 14.97 7.57 -16.35
C TYR A 22 13.98 8.54 -15.71
N HIS A 23 12.81 8.05 -15.26
CA HIS A 23 11.73 8.88 -14.71
C HIS A 23 11.40 8.54 -13.25
N ARG A 24 12.41 7.99 -12.52
CA ARG A 24 12.21 7.43 -11.18
C ARG A 24 11.53 8.41 -10.22
N ILE A 25 12.02 9.63 -10.09
CA ILE A 25 11.50 10.61 -9.13
C ILE A 25 10.02 10.93 -9.45
N GLU A 26 9.71 11.24 -10.70
CA GLU A 26 8.34 11.54 -11.13
C GLU A 26 7.37 10.38 -10.84
N LEU A 27 7.82 9.15 -11.12
CA LEU A 27 6.99 7.96 -10.95
C LEU A 27 6.80 7.62 -9.47
N LEU A 28 7.84 7.72 -8.64
CA LEU A 28 7.75 7.42 -7.21
C LEU A 28 6.79 8.35 -6.46
N HIS A 29 6.65 9.61 -6.89
CA HIS A 29 5.64 10.51 -6.32
C HIS A 29 4.19 10.04 -6.53
N LYS A 30 3.94 9.22 -7.56
CA LYS A 30 2.63 8.67 -7.90
C LYS A 30 2.42 7.25 -7.39
N MET A 31 3.38 6.71 -6.66
CA MET A 31 3.36 5.34 -6.16
C MET A 31 3.52 5.32 -4.65
N ASN A 32 3.02 4.29 -4.04
CA ASN A 32 3.32 3.97 -2.64
C ASN A 32 3.19 2.46 -2.42
N PHE A 33 3.60 1.99 -1.24
CA PHE A 33 3.56 0.58 -0.95
C PHE A 33 3.36 0.30 0.54
N ILE A 34 2.87 -0.91 0.82
CA ILE A 34 2.74 -1.51 2.14
C ILE A 34 3.47 -2.84 2.10
N SER A 35 4.22 -3.13 3.15
CA SER A 35 4.83 -4.42 3.39
C SER A 35 4.89 -4.67 4.89
N PRO A 36 4.66 -5.89 5.37
CA PRO A 36 4.71 -6.25 6.78
C PRO A 36 6.10 -6.07 7.39
N TYR A 37 7.13 -5.98 6.55
CA TYR A 37 8.52 -5.83 6.97
C TYR A 37 8.96 -4.38 7.22
N ILE A 38 8.09 -3.41 6.93
CA ILE A 38 8.43 -1.99 7.11
C ILE A 38 7.63 -1.39 8.25
N GLU A 39 8.32 -1.15 9.33
CA GLU A 39 7.77 -0.51 10.51
C GLU A 39 7.89 1.02 10.45
N LEU A 40 6.89 1.69 11.01
CA LEU A 40 6.93 3.13 11.26
C LEU A 40 7.78 3.44 12.50
N PRO A 41 8.41 4.63 12.59
CA PRO A 41 9.14 5.09 13.77
C PRO A 41 8.33 4.94 15.05
N LYS A 42 8.72 3.97 15.92
CA LYS A 42 7.95 3.56 17.10
C LYS A 42 7.79 4.65 18.16
N LYS A 43 8.74 5.59 18.23
CA LYS A 43 8.77 6.68 19.22
C LYS A 43 7.85 7.85 18.86
N LEU A 44 7.47 7.98 17.59
CA LEU A 44 6.56 9.02 17.10
C LEU A 44 5.11 8.56 17.27
N THR A 45 4.23 9.53 17.48
CA THR A 45 2.79 9.31 17.42
C THR A 45 2.34 8.99 15.99
N VAL A 46 1.14 8.44 15.84
CA VAL A 46 0.52 8.21 14.53
C VAL A 46 0.48 9.51 13.73
N LYS A 47 0.00 10.59 14.35
CA LYS A 47 -0.12 11.91 13.71
C LYS A 47 1.24 12.44 13.25
N GLU A 48 2.27 12.36 14.09
CA GLU A 48 3.62 12.79 13.73
C GLU A 48 4.19 12.00 12.58
N ASN A 49 4.04 10.66 12.59
CA ASN A 49 4.44 9.80 11.48
C ASN A 49 3.77 10.24 10.17
N LEU A 50 2.45 10.41 10.17
CA LEU A 50 1.71 10.80 8.98
C LEU A 50 2.09 12.20 8.49
N ILE A 51 2.39 13.15 9.40
CA ILE A 51 2.89 14.49 9.04
C ILE A 51 4.26 14.38 8.35
N VAL A 52 5.19 13.60 8.91
CA VAL A 52 6.52 13.41 8.34
C VAL A 52 6.42 12.86 6.92
N TYR A 53 5.69 11.76 6.74
CA TYR A 53 5.53 11.16 5.41
C TYR A 53 4.77 12.10 4.45
N GLY A 54 3.71 12.76 4.91
CA GLY A 54 2.99 13.73 4.09
C GLY A 54 3.89 14.87 3.59
N LYS A 55 4.77 15.39 4.43
CA LYS A 55 5.75 16.41 4.05
C LYS A 55 6.80 15.86 3.08
N LEU A 56 7.32 14.65 3.32
CA LEU A 56 8.29 13.99 2.43
C LEU A 56 7.72 13.78 1.02
N TYR A 57 6.44 13.49 0.91
CA TYR A 57 5.75 13.36 -0.38
C TYR A 57 5.25 14.68 -0.95
N GLY A 58 5.49 15.83 -0.29
CA GLY A 58 5.08 17.15 -0.76
C GLY A 58 3.57 17.42 -0.69
N VAL A 59 2.85 16.77 0.22
CA VAL A 59 1.41 16.97 0.40
C VAL A 59 1.13 18.37 0.95
N LYS A 60 0.51 19.25 0.17
CA LYS A 60 0.30 20.66 0.54
C LYS A 60 -0.60 20.85 1.77
N LYS A 61 -1.71 20.10 1.85
CA LYS A 61 -2.70 20.18 2.94
C LYS A 61 -2.63 18.91 3.80
N VAL A 62 -1.46 18.63 4.38
CA VAL A 62 -1.21 17.36 5.07
C VAL A 62 -2.17 17.10 6.23
N LEU A 63 -2.54 18.10 7.02
CA LEU A 63 -3.44 17.91 8.16
C LEU A 63 -4.86 17.53 7.72
N LEU A 64 -5.41 18.18 6.71
CA LEU A 64 -6.71 17.80 6.13
C LEU A 64 -6.67 16.39 5.54
N ARG A 65 -5.56 16.02 4.92
CA ARG A 65 -5.39 14.66 4.38
C ARG A 65 -5.33 13.62 5.51
N ILE A 66 -4.66 13.92 6.62
CA ILE A 66 -4.62 13.05 7.80
C ILE A 66 -6.01 12.90 8.42
N GLU A 67 -6.74 13.98 8.59
CA GLU A 67 -8.12 13.97 9.10
C GLU A 67 -8.99 13.03 8.27
N TYR A 68 -9.04 13.23 6.96
CA TYR A 68 -9.77 12.37 6.03
C TYR A 68 -9.37 10.88 6.15
N LEU A 69 -8.07 10.56 6.12
CA LEU A 69 -7.59 9.19 6.21
C LEU A 69 -7.84 8.57 7.59
N SER A 70 -7.88 9.41 8.64
CA SER A 70 -8.14 8.96 10.01
C SER A 70 -9.59 8.55 10.20
N GLU A 71 -10.53 9.22 9.56
CA GLU A 71 -11.94 8.84 9.54
C GLU A 71 -12.13 7.54 8.74
N GLU A 72 -11.63 7.50 7.50
CA GLU A 72 -11.74 6.34 6.61
C GLU A 72 -11.15 5.05 7.21
N LEU A 73 -10.02 5.16 7.92
CA LEU A 73 -9.28 4.02 8.48
C LEU A 73 -9.49 3.83 9.99
N ARG A 74 -10.41 4.59 10.59
CA ARG A 74 -10.74 4.52 12.03
C ARG A 74 -9.48 4.70 12.91
N LEU A 75 -8.71 5.77 12.65
CA LEU A 75 -7.47 6.09 13.38
C LEU A 75 -7.66 7.18 14.42
N THR A 76 -8.79 7.89 14.43
CA THR A 76 -9.02 9.11 15.19
C THR A 76 -8.69 8.97 16.68
N GLU A 77 -9.07 7.84 17.30
CA GLU A 77 -8.90 7.60 18.74
C GLU A 77 -7.43 7.39 19.15
N PHE A 78 -6.56 7.03 18.21
CA PHE A 78 -5.15 6.75 18.52
C PHE A 78 -4.13 7.59 17.74
N LEU A 79 -4.58 8.69 17.10
CA LEU A 79 -3.68 9.62 16.42
C LEU A 79 -2.54 10.13 17.30
N ASN A 80 -2.81 10.33 18.58
CA ASN A 80 -1.83 10.82 19.56
C ASN A 80 -1.07 9.72 20.30
N LYS A 81 -1.38 8.41 20.04
CA LYS A 81 -0.62 7.29 20.60
C LYS A 81 0.66 7.07 19.80
N LYS A 82 1.72 6.65 20.48
CA LYS A 82 2.96 6.22 19.81
C LYS A 82 2.72 4.96 18.98
N THR A 83 3.30 4.89 17.78
CA THR A 83 3.11 3.73 16.91
C THR A 83 3.64 2.43 17.51
N GLY A 84 4.62 2.51 18.42
CA GLY A 84 5.12 1.34 19.18
C GLY A 84 4.09 0.71 20.11
N GLU A 85 3.08 1.45 20.55
CA GLU A 85 2.04 1.02 21.53
C GLU A 85 0.79 0.44 20.83
N LEU A 86 0.75 0.43 19.53
CA LEU A 86 -0.40 -0.03 18.75
C LEU A 86 -0.42 -1.54 18.59
N SER A 87 -1.63 -2.13 18.52
CA SER A 87 -1.84 -3.51 18.11
C SER A 87 -1.42 -3.73 16.64
N SER A 88 -1.28 -4.99 16.22
CA SER A 88 -0.96 -5.34 14.83
C SER A 88 -1.97 -4.76 13.83
N GLY A 89 -3.26 -4.90 14.11
CA GLY A 89 -4.34 -4.35 13.28
C GLY A 89 -4.35 -2.81 13.23
N GLN A 90 -4.06 -2.14 14.37
CA GLN A 90 -3.91 -0.69 14.39
C GLN A 90 -2.70 -0.23 13.57
N LYS A 91 -1.54 -0.91 13.71
CA LYS A 91 -0.34 -0.64 12.90
C LYS A 91 -0.59 -0.81 11.42
N ASN A 92 -1.33 -1.86 11.03
CA ASN A 92 -1.68 -2.11 9.64
C ASN A 92 -2.51 -0.95 9.07
N ARG A 93 -3.56 -0.50 9.78
CA ARG A 93 -4.38 0.65 9.36
C ARG A 93 -3.56 1.94 9.24
N VAL A 94 -2.61 2.17 10.15
CA VAL A 94 -1.69 3.33 10.05
C VAL A 94 -0.76 3.21 8.84
N SER A 95 -0.28 2.01 8.52
CA SER A 95 0.52 1.74 7.32
C SER A 95 -0.27 1.99 6.04
N LEU A 96 -1.56 1.64 6.02
CA LEU A 96 -2.48 2.00 4.93
C LEU A 96 -2.63 3.52 4.80
N ALA A 97 -2.85 4.24 5.90
CA ALA A 97 -2.93 5.70 5.88
C ALA A 97 -1.65 6.34 5.34
N LYS A 98 -0.49 5.86 5.79
CA LYS A 98 0.82 6.30 5.29
C LYS A 98 0.95 6.04 3.79
N ALA A 99 0.54 4.86 3.32
CA ALA A 99 0.64 4.52 1.90
C ALA A 99 -0.34 5.31 1.01
N LEU A 100 -1.40 5.86 1.59
CA LEU A 100 -2.39 6.68 0.88
C LEU A 100 -2.18 8.18 1.06
N ILE A 101 -1.18 8.60 1.84
CA ILE A 101 -1.00 10.00 2.22
C ILE A 101 -0.80 10.93 1.02
N ASN A 102 -0.06 10.47 0.01
CA ASN A 102 0.25 11.21 -1.21
C ASN A 102 -0.75 10.99 -2.35
N ASP A 103 -1.90 10.37 -2.08
CA ASP A 103 -2.92 10.02 -3.09
C ASP A 103 -2.34 9.31 -4.33
N PRO A 104 -1.70 8.13 -4.14
CA PRO A 104 -0.96 7.47 -5.20
C PRO A 104 -1.89 7.00 -6.32
N LYS A 105 -1.36 6.94 -7.54
CA LYS A 105 -2.03 6.32 -8.70
C LYS A 105 -1.74 4.81 -8.79
N ILE A 106 -0.67 4.36 -8.14
CA ILE A 106 -0.28 2.96 -8.08
C ILE A 106 0.04 2.60 -6.63
N LEU A 107 -0.60 1.58 -6.13
CA LEU A 107 -0.41 1.05 -4.78
C LEU A 107 0.09 -0.39 -4.84
N PHE A 108 1.21 -0.65 -4.20
CA PHE A 108 1.76 -2.00 -4.03
C PHE A 108 1.40 -2.50 -2.64
N LEU A 109 0.78 -3.67 -2.58
CA LEU A 109 0.38 -4.33 -1.36
C LEU A 109 1.08 -5.68 -1.27
N ASP A 110 1.95 -5.82 -0.27
CA ASP A 110 2.66 -7.05 0.02
C ASP A 110 2.07 -7.62 1.31
N GLU A 111 1.33 -8.72 1.18
CA GLU A 111 0.65 -9.42 2.28
C GLU A 111 -0.16 -8.48 3.19
N PRO A 112 -1.09 -7.65 2.67
CA PRO A 112 -1.70 -6.56 3.43
C PRO A 112 -2.58 -7.01 4.58
N THR A 113 -3.02 -8.26 4.62
CA THR A 113 -3.82 -8.82 5.72
C THR A 113 -3.12 -9.92 6.52
N ALA A 114 -1.82 -10.17 6.25
CA ALA A 114 -1.07 -11.18 6.98
C ALA A 114 -1.04 -10.87 8.47
N SER A 115 -1.23 -11.91 9.28
CA SER A 115 -1.19 -11.82 10.76
C SER A 115 -2.23 -10.89 11.38
N LEU A 116 -3.30 -10.57 10.66
CA LEU A 116 -4.46 -9.86 11.19
C LEU A 116 -5.53 -10.84 11.68
N ASP A 117 -6.25 -10.43 12.72
CA ASP A 117 -7.48 -11.13 13.10
C ASP A 117 -8.53 -11.04 11.98
N PRO A 118 -9.50 -11.96 11.93
CA PRO A 118 -10.49 -12.04 10.84
C PRO A 118 -11.28 -10.73 10.61
N GLU A 119 -11.66 -10.03 11.69
CA GLU A 119 -12.43 -8.78 11.60
C GLU A 119 -11.59 -7.65 11.00
N THR A 120 -10.37 -7.46 11.51
CA THR A 120 -9.45 -6.47 10.96
C THR A 120 -9.06 -6.79 9.53
N GLY A 121 -8.83 -8.06 9.21
CA GLY A 121 -8.52 -8.51 7.86
C GLY A 121 -9.66 -8.23 6.88
N ASP A 122 -10.91 -8.47 7.29
CA ASP A 122 -12.09 -8.17 6.48
C ASP A 122 -12.27 -6.66 6.26
N PHE A 123 -12.09 -5.86 7.30
CA PHE A 123 -12.09 -4.40 7.19
C PHE A 123 -11.05 -3.90 6.17
N VAL A 124 -9.82 -4.41 6.23
CA VAL A 124 -8.75 -4.04 5.30
C VAL A 124 -9.09 -4.43 3.86
N ARG A 125 -9.58 -5.66 3.62
CA ARG A 125 -10.01 -6.12 2.29
C ARG A 125 -11.15 -5.26 1.74
N THR A 126 -12.17 -4.98 2.54
CA THR A 126 -13.30 -4.12 2.17
C THR A 126 -12.82 -2.71 1.80
N PHE A 127 -11.87 -2.17 2.55
CA PHE A 127 -11.30 -0.86 2.28
C PHE A 127 -10.50 -0.83 0.97
N ILE A 128 -9.67 -1.84 0.70
CA ILE A 128 -8.92 -1.98 -0.56
C ILE A 128 -9.88 -2.13 -1.74
N GLU A 129 -10.93 -2.92 -1.60
CA GLU A 129 -11.97 -3.09 -2.61
C GLU A 129 -12.69 -1.77 -2.93
N LYS A 130 -13.05 -0.99 -1.90
CA LYS A 130 -13.58 0.37 -2.05
C LYS A 130 -12.62 1.27 -2.84
N LEU A 131 -11.34 1.29 -2.48
CA LEU A 131 -10.33 2.08 -3.19
C LEU A 131 -10.21 1.69 -4.67
N SER A 132 -10.22 0.39 -4.97
CA SER A 132 -10.13 -0.11 -6.34
C SER A 132 -11.33 0.29 -7.20
N LYS A 133 -12.54 0.38 -6.61
CA LYS A 133 -13.78 0.73 -7.32
C LYS A 133 -13.98 2.23 -7.48
N GLU A 134 -13.66 3.01 -6.46
CA GLU A 134 -13.98 4.44 -6.40
C GLU A 134 -12.89 5.35 -6.94
N ARG A 135 -11.66 4.85 -7.07
CA ARG A 135 -10.51 5.64 -7.50
C ARG A 135 -9.88 5.04 -8.75
N GLU A 136 -9.39 5.89 -9.63
CA GLU A 136 -8.54 5.49 -10.75
C GLU A 136 -7.14 5.09 -10.25
N MET A 137 -7.09 4.05 -9.39
CA MET A 137 -5.87 3.55 -8.77
C MET A 137 -5.59 2.14 -9.26
N SER A 138 -4.38 1.91 -9.74
CA SER A 138 -3.90 0.56 -10.03
C SER A 138 -3.33 -0.06 -8.76
N ILE A 139 -3.81 -1.25 -8.40
CA ILE A 139 -3.33 -1.98 -7.23
C ILE A 139 -2.61 -3.24 -7.70
N LEU A 140 -1.37 -3.42 -7.26
CA LEU A 140 -0.62 -4.67 -7.41
C LEU A 140 -0.52 -5.34 -6.04
N LEU A 141 -1.18 -6.49 -5.91
CA LEU A 141 -1.25 -7.28 -4.70
C LEU A 141 -0.31 -8.49 -4.81
N ALA A 142 0.56 -8.68 -3.84
CA ALA A 142 1.23 -9.95 -3.59
C ALA A 142 0.60 -10.59 -2.36
N SER A 143 0.03 -11.76 -2.51
CA SER A 143 -0.60 -12.52 -1.42
C SER A 143 -0.54 -14.02 -1.72
N HIS A 144 -0.41 -14.82 -0.66
CA HIS A 144 -0.58 -16.27 -0.70
C HIS A 144 -1.99 -16.71 -0.26
N ASN A 145 -2.84 -15.77 0.15
CA ASN A 145 -4.22 -16.03 0.55
C ASN A 145 -5.14 -15.99 -0.68
N MET A 146 -5.59 -17.15 -1.13
CA MET A 146 -6.45 -17.27 -2.32
C MET A 146 -7.80 -16.59 -2.18
N ASP A 147 -8.39 -16.51 -0.97
CA ASP A 147 -9.64 -15.80 -0.76
C ASP A 147 -9.47 -14.28 -0.93
N GLU A 148 -8.32 -13.74 -0.50
CA GLU A 148 -7.96 -12.35 -0.73
C GLU A 148 -7.76 -12.07 -2.23
N VAL A 149 -7.03 -12.95 -2.93
CA VAL A 149 -6.80 -12.85 -4.37
C VAL A 149 -8.12 -12.89 -5.14
N LYS A 150 -9.00 -13.86 -4.85
CA LYS A 150 -10.32 -13.98 -5.49
C LYS A 150 -11.19 -12.73 -5.28
N ARG A 151 -11.13 -12.14 -4.09
CA ARG A 151 -11.95 -10.98 -3.75
C ARG A 151 -11.43 -9.67 -4.38
N LEU A 152 -10.11 -9.47 -4.42
CA LEU A 152 -9.49 -8.18 -4.74
C LEU A 152 -8.93 -8.07 -6.15
N CYS A 153 -8.55 -9.19 -6.76
CA CYS A 153 -7.84 -9.18 -8.04
C CYS A 153 -8.78 -9.45 -9.22
N LYS A 154 -8.56 -8.71 -10.31
CA LYS A 154 -9.19 -8.98 -11.61
C LYS A 154 -8.34 -9.93 -12.47
N ASN A 155 -7.03 -9.83 -12.35
CA ASN A 155 -6.06 -10.65 -13.05
C ASN A 155 -5.05 -11.17 -12.04
N VAL A 156 -4.57 -12.38 -12.26
CA VAL A 156 -3.59 -13.07 -11.43
C VAL A 156 -2.39 -13.46 -12.27
N LEU A 157 -1.20 -13.27 -11.72
CA LEU A 157 0.06 -13.76 -12.27
C LEU A 157 0.63 -14.78 -11.30
N MET A 158 0.76 -16.03 -11.72
CA MET A 158 1.35 -17.08 -10.90
C MET A 158 2.84 -17.18 -11.17
N MET A 159 3.64 -17.03 -10.12
CA MET A 159 5.09 -17.05 -10.21
C MET A 159 5.68 -18.22 -9.41
N LYS A 160 6.67 -18.89 -9.97
CA LYS A 160 7.46 -19.92 -9.29
C LYS A 160 8.93 -19.77 -9.70
N ASP A 161 9.83 -19.81 -8.73
CA ASP A 161 11.29 -19.73 -8.94
C ASP A 161 11.72 -18.54 -9.83
N GLY A 162 11.01 -17.38 -9.69
CA GLY A 162 11.28 -16.19 -10.47
C GLY A 162 10.71 -16.18 -11.90
N LEU A 163 10.01 -17.25 -12.30
CA LEU A 163 9.38 -17.37 -13.61
C LEU A 163 7.87 -17.18 -13.52
N LEU A 164 7.30 -16.50 -14.50
CA LEU A 164 5.85 -16.49 -14.70
C LEU A 164 5.44 -17.84 -15.28
N ILE A 165 4.64 -18.61 -14.53
CA ILE A 165 4.20 -19.95 -14.93
C ILE A 165 2.77 -19.95 -15.46
N ASP A 166 1.94 -19.01 -15.03
CA ASP A 166 0.56 -18.90 -15.48
C ASP A 166 0.02 -17.49 -15.28
N GLN A 167 -1.03 -17.14 -16.04
CA GLN A 167 -1.78 -15.90 -15.90
C GLN A 167 -3.23 -16.11 -16.30
N GLY A 168 -4.14 -15.51 -15.57
CA GLY A 168 -5.58 -15.63 -15.84
C GLY A 168 -6.42 -14.80 -14.91
N THR A 169 -7.69 -15.15 -14.78
CA THR A 169 -8.59 -14.59 -13.78
C THR A 169 -8.58 -15.44 -12.50
N PRO A 170 -8.98 -14.91 -11.35
CA PRO A 170 -8.95 -15.66 -10.08
C PRO A 170 -9.83 -16.93 -10.06
N ASN A 171 -10.73 -17.10 -11.03
CA ASN A 171 -11.67 -18.23 -11.10
C ASN A 171 -11.27 -19.26 -12.17
N GLU A 172 -10.23 -19.03 -12.93
CA GLU A 172 -9.61 -19.97 -13.85
C GLU A 172 -8.53 -20.78 -13.14
#